data_5c9724b6ec60f03c65234f532545a261
#
_entry.id   5c9724b6ec60f03c65234f532545a261
#
_cell.length_a   1.000
_cell.length_b   1.000
_cell.length_c   1.000
_cell.angle_alpha   90.00
_cell.angle_beta   90.00
_cell.angle_gamma   90.00
#
_symmetry.space_group_name_H-M   'P 1'
#
loop_
_entity.id
_entity.type
_entity.pdbx_description
1 polymer ?
#
loop_
_entity_poly.entity_id
_entity_poly.type
_entity_poly.pdbx_seq_one_letter_code
_entity_poly.pdbx_strand_id
1 'polypeptide(L)'
;YMFGRNFLVRPVTDSLYTWQDKKQNGHQKDMSRIGKTDVYLPQGARWFDFWTGQTLEGGQTLQREVPIDIMPIYVRAGSILPWGPAVQYSTEKKWDNLTIRIYPGADAEFTLYEDEFDNYNYEKGAYSTIALKWNDQDRTLTIDDRQGSYKGMLKNRKFNLIVVEPGKGCGDGDSATFDKSVSYRGKKVVAKL
;
A
#
# COMPACT_ATOMS: atom_id res chain seq x y z
N TYR A 1 13.48 -7.16 -1.14
CA TYR A 1 13.85 -5.83 -1.65
C TYR A 1 12.83 -4.78 -1.27
N MET A 2 13.23 -3.51 -1.33
CA MET A 2 12.31 -2.39 -1.18
C MET A 2 11.67 -2.07 -2.54
N PHE A 3 10.35 -1.93 -2.57
CA PHE A 3 9.60 -1.39 -3.69
C PHE A 3 9.16 0.04 -3.34
N GLY A 4 9.84 1.02 -3.91
CA GLY A 4 9.75 2.40 -3.46
C GLY A 4 10.27 2.58 -2.02
N ARG A 5 9.72 3.56 -1.31
CA ARG A 5 10.12 3.88 0.07
C ARG A 5 9.30 3.12 1.12
N ASN A 6 8.13 2.63 0.75
CA ASN A 6 7.09 2.21 1.69
C ASN A 6 6.96 0.69 1.80
N PHE A 7 7.27 -0.07 0.74
CA PHE A 7 7.06 -1.51 0.72
C PHE A 7 8.37 -2.27 0.84
N LEU A 8 8.39 -3.27 1.71
CA LEU A 8 9.34 -4.36 1.71
C LEU A 8 8.65 -5.60 1.13
N VAL A 9 9.20 -6.14 0.05
CA VAL A 9 8.67 -7.32 -0.63
C VAL A 9 9.68 -8.45 -0.54
N ARG A 10 9.23 -9.63 -0.13
CA ARG A 10 10.02 -10.86 -0.10
C ARG A 10 9.41 -11.87 -1.06
N PRO A 11 9.84 -11.92 -2.33
CA PRO A 11 9.42 -12.96 -3.25
C PRO A 11 9.83 -14.32 -2.72
N VAL A 12 8.94 -15.29 -2.88
CA VAL A 12 9.21 -16.68 -2.50
C VAL A 12 9.84 -17.35 -3.72
N THR A 13 11.13 -17.60 -3.65
CA THR A 13 11.93 -18.17 -4.76
C THR A 13 12.30 -19.62 -4.54
N ASP A 14 12.05 -20.16 -3.35
CA ASP A 14 12.34 -21.54 -3.00
C ASP A 14 11.14 -22.44 -3.31
N SER A 15 11.41 -23.71 -3.55
CA SER A 15 10.35 -24.72 -3.73
C SER A 15 9.57 -24.92 -2.43
N LEU A 16 8.27 -24.60 -2.43
CA LEU A 16 7.41 -24.74 -1.26
C LEU A 16 6.82 -26.13 -1.13
N TYR A 17 6.47 -26.74 -2.26
CA TYR A 17 5.68 -27.99 -2.32
C TYR A 17 6.48 -29.18 -2.77
N THR A 18 7.72 -28.99 -3.19
CA THR A 18 8.62 -30.05 -3.63
C THR A 18 9.94 -29.95 -2.91
N TRP A 19 10.51 -31.10 -2.55
CA TRP A 19 11.85 -31.19 -1.96
C TRP A 19 12.53 -32.46 -2.44
N GLN A 20 13.86 -32.45 -2.41
CA GLN A 20 14.66 -33.63 -2.71
C GLN A 20 14.72 -34.53 -1.47
N ASP A 21 14.23 -35.76 -1.59
CA ASP A 21 14.42 -36.79 -0.58
C ASP A 21 15.73 -37.51 -0.84
N LYS A 22 16.72 -37.23 -0.02
CA LYS A 22 18.05 -37.88 -0.11
C LYS A 22 18.02 -39.37 0.14
N LYS A 23 16.98 -39.91 0.81
CA LYS A 23 16.85 -41.34 1.11
C LYS A 23 16.20 -42.14 -0.02
N GLN A 24 15.33 -41.51 -0.78
CA GLN A 24 14.55 -42.13 -1.84
C GLN A 24 15.02 -41.78 -3.26
N ASN A 25 16.08 -40.99 -3.38
CA ASN A 25 16.66 -40.56 -4.65
C ASN A 25 15.63 -39.94 -5.63
N GLY A 26 14.62 -39.28 -5.09
CA GLY A 26 13.50 -38.72 -5.84
C GLY A 26 13.04 -37.34 -5.29
N HIS A 27 12.21 -36.67 -6.07
CA HIS A 27 11.51 -35.48 -5.64
C HIS A 27 10.18 -35.86 -5.01
N GLN A 28 9.97 -35.48 -3.77
CA GLN A 28 8.69 -35.59 -3.08
C GLN A 28 7.85 -34.34 -3.37
N LYS A 29 6.54 -34.52 -3.45
CA LYS A 29 5.58 -33.44 -3.66
C LYS A 29 4.44 -33.55 -2.66
N ASP A 30 4.18 -32.45 -1.96
CA ASP A 30 3.04 -32.33 -1.03
C ASP A 30 2.42 -30.94 -1.19
N MET A 31 1.24 -30.89 -1.79
CA MET A 31 0.50 -29.63 -2.05
C MET A 31 -0.24 -29.13 -0.81
N SER A 32 -0.34 -29.90 0.24
CA SER A 32 -0.94 -29.49 1.53
C SER A 32 0.06 -28.77 2.44
N ARG A 33 1.34 -28.85 2.12
CA ARG A 33 2.40 -28.25 2.93
C ARG A 33 2.37 -26.73 2.82
N ILE A 34 2.42 -26.03 3.96
CA ILE A 34 2.67 -24.59 4.02
C ILE A 34 4.17 -24.37 4.22
N GLY A 35 4.81 -23.78 3.23
CA GLY A 35 6.22 -23.41 3.31
C GLY A 35 6.45 -22.21 4.24
N LYS A 36 7.72 -22.02 4.64
CA LYS A 36 8.16 -20.85 5.40
C LYS A 36 9.33 -20.19 4.69
N THR A 37 9.42 -18.89 4.78
CA THR A 37 10.56 -18.11 4.28
C THR A 37 11.03 -17.13 5.34
N ASP A 38 12.33 -16.86 5.36
CA ASP A 38 12.90 -15.85 6.24
C ASP A 38 12.75 -14.46 5.63
N VAL A 39 12.32 -13.52 6.44
CA VAL A 39 12.18 -12.11 6.07
C VAL A 39 12.95 -11.25 7.05
N TYR A 40 13.94 -10.52 6.56
CA TYR A 40 14.61 -9.50 7.34
C TYR A 40 13.86 -8.17 7.26
N LEU A 41 13.43 -7.65 8.39
CA LEU A 41 12.84 -6.32 8.52
C LEU A 41 13.95 -5.32 8.87
N PRO A 42 14.27 -4.34 8.00
CA PRO A 42 15.31 -3.35 8.26
C PRO A 42 15.08 -2.58 9.57
N GLN A 43 16.17 -2.33 10.28
CA GLN A 43 16.15 -1.53 11.52
C GLN A 43 15.82 -0.05 11.26
N GLY A 44 15.43 0.68 12.31
CA GLY A 44 15.15 2.11 12.26
C GLY A 44 13.72 2.46 11.83
N ALA A 45 12.85 1.44 11.71
CA ALA A 45 11.41 1.64 11.48
C ALA A 45 10.62 0.48 12.08
N ARG A 46 9.35 0.74 12.36
CA ARG A 46 8.35 -0.31 12.54
C ARG A 46 7.76 -0.66 11.18
N TRP A 47 7.24 -1.88 11.06
CA TRP A 47 6.69 -2.44 9.86
C TRP A 47 5.30 -3.00 10.12
N PHE A 48 4.41 -2.87 9.17
CA PHE A 48 3.10 -3.50 9.19
C PHE A 48 3.11 -4.68 8.23
N ASP A 49 2.71 -5.86 8.69
CA ASP A 49 2.36 -6.94 7.78
C ASP A 49 1.18 -6.48 6.91
N PHE A 50 1.38 -6.43 5.60
CA PHE A 50 0.39 -5.91 4.66
C PHE A 50 -0.94 -6.69 4.73
N TRP A 51 -0.86 -8.00 4.94
CA TRP A 51 -2.01 -8.89 4.91
C TRP A 51 -2.85 -8.85 6.19
N THR A 52 -2.21 -8.66 7.32
CA THR A 52 -2.86 -8.74 8.64
C THR A 52 -2.98 -7.42 9.37
N GLY A 53 -2.18 -6.42 8.99
CA GLY A 53 -2.08 -5.14 9.69
C GLY A 53 -1.30 -5.22 11.01
N GLN A 54 -0.74 -6.39 11.36
CA GLN A 54 0.09 -6.54 12.56
C GLN A 54 1.38 -5.73 12.46
N THR A 55 1.76 -5.12 13.59
CA THR A 55 2.95 -4.28 13.69
C THR A 55 4.14 -5.10 14.18
N LEU A 56 5.29 -4.88 13.56
CA LEU A 56 6.54 -5.58 13.84
C LEU A 56 7.67 -4.56 13.96
N GLU A 57 8.60 -4.78 14.89
CA GLU A 57 9.80 -3.95 15.01
C GLU A 57 10.81 -4.32 13.92
N GLY A 58 11.53 -3.32 13.42
CA GLY A 58 12.65 -3.55 12.52
C GLY A 58 13.90 -4.09 13.23
N GLY A 59 14.93 -4.45 12.45
CA GLY A 59 16.19 -4.99 12.95
C GLY A 59 16.14 -6.48 13.29
N GLN A 60 15.15 -7.22 12.78
CA GLN A 60 14.99 -8.64 13.05
C GLN A 60 14.72 -9.46 11.78
N THR A 61 15.04 -10.74 11.84
CA THR A 61 14.61 -11.72 10.86
C THR A 61 13.48 -12.55 11.46
N LEU A 62 12.40 -12.70 10.73
CA LEU A 62 11.26 -13.53 11.12
C LEU A 62 10.99 -14.62 10.11
N GLN A 63 10.44 -15.73 10.56
CA GLN A 63 9.90 -16.78 9.70
C GLN A 63 8.44 -16.49 9.40
N ARG A 64 8.12 -16.36 8.09
CA ARG A 64 6.76 -16.15 7.61
C ARG A 64 6.24 -17.40 6.92
N GLU A 65 5.08 -17.87 7.32
CA GLU A 65 4.34 -18.87 6.55
C GLU A 65 3.85 -18.28 5.24
N VAL A 66 4.04 -19.01 4.16
CA VAL A 66 3.78 -18.55 2.80
C VAL A 66 2.95 -19.59 2.04
N PRO A 67 1.63 -19.64 2.28
CA PRO A 67 0.74 -20.35 1.38
C PRO A 67 0.82 -19.76 -0.04
N ILE A 68 0.33 -20.49 -1.04
CA ILE A 68 0.54 -20.17 -2.46
C ILE A 68 0.03 -18.77 -2.87
N ASP A 69 -0.98 -18.29 -2.19
CA ASP A 69 -1.67 -17.02 -2.42
C ASP A 69 -1.09 -15.85 -1.63
N ILE A 70 -0.10 -16.10 -0.76
CA ILE A 70 0.51 -15.06 0.09
C ILE A 70 1.97 -14.85 -0.25
N MET A 71 2.28 -13.69 -0.81
CA MET A 71 3.65 -13.17 -0.88
C MET A 71 3.90 -12.25 0.32
N PRO A 72 4.97 -12.46 1.11
CA PRO A 72 5.28 -11.56 2.22
C PRO A 72 5.53 -10.14 1.75
N ILE A 73 4.69 -9.23 2.21
CA ILE A 73 4.76 -7.79 1.96
C ILE A 73 4.63 -7.08 3.30
N TYR A 74 5.48 -6.11 3.53
CA TYR A 74 5.45 -5.27 4.72
C TYR A 74 5.45 -3.80 4.32
N VAL A 75 4.69 -3.00 5.05
CA VAL A 75 4.61 -1.56 4.83
C VAL A 75 5.29 -0.85 5.99
N ARG A 76 6.15 0.10 5.66
CA ARG A 76 6.86 0.90 6.66
C ARG A 76 5.88 1.80 7.41
N ALA A 77 6.02 1.91 8.73
CA ALA A 77 5.34 2.93 9.52
C ALA A 77 5.70 4.34 9.01
N GLY A 78 4.76 5.27 9.03
CA GLY A 78 4.90 6.56 8.36
C GLY A 78 4.73 6.47 6.84
N SER A 79 3.75 5.68 6.38
CA SER A 79 3.41 5.56 4.95
C SER A 79 1.96 5.94 4.68
N ILE A 80 1.73 6.55 3.53
CA ILE A 80 0.40 6.80 2.97
C ILE A 80 0.30 6.03 1.66
N LEU A 81 -0.71 5.17 1.53
CA LEU A 81 -0.98 4.39 0.33
C LEU A 81 -2.38 4.70 -0.21
N PRO A 82 -2.48 5.40 -1.36
CA PRO A 82 -3.74 5.50 -2.08
C PRO A 82 -4.13 4.15 -2.68
N TRP A 83 -5.39 3.77 -2.49
CA TRP A 83 -5.99 2.54 -2.98
C TRP A 83 -7.14 2.88 -3.92
N GLY A 84 -7.01 2.48 -5.17
CA GLY A 84 -8.01 2.71 -6.21
C GLY A 84 -9.14 1.68 -6.18
N PRO A 85 -10.15 1.84 -7.03
CA PRO A 85 -11.21 0.85 -7.19
C PRO A 85 -10.67 -0.43 -7.84
N ALA A 86 -11.34 -1.56 -7.59
CA ALA A 86 -11.06 -2.80 -8.31
C ALA A 86 -11.38 -2.62 -9.81
N VAL A 87 -10.38 -2.81 -10.68
CA VAL A 87 -10.45 -2.60 -12.13
C VAL A 87 -9.68 -3.68 -12.87
N GLN A 88 -10.10 -3.98 -14.10
CA GLN A 88 -9.35 -4.88 -15.00
C GLN A 88 -8.22 -4.13 -15.73
N TYR A 89 -8.39 -2.84 -15.97
CA TYR A 89 -7.39 -1.96 -16.58
C TYR A 89 -7.55 -0.52 -16.08
N SER A 90 -6.49 0.27 -16.10
CA SER A 90 -6.36 1.55 -15.38
C SER A 90 -7.40 2.62 -15.77
N THR A 91 -7.99 2.55 -16.96
CA THR A 91 -8.98 3.52 -17.45
C THR A 91 -10.42 3.02 -17.40
N GLU A 92 -10.67 1.83 -16.81
CA GLU A 92 -12.02 1.23 -16.73
C GLU A 92 -12.99 2.09 -15.90
N LYS A 93 -12.51 2.63 -14.80
CA LYS A 93 -13.33 3.44 -13.87
C LYS A 93 -12.66 4.78 -13.59
N LYS A 94 -13.46 5.78 -13.26
CA LYS A 94 -12.93 7.03 -12.73
C LYS A 94 -12.39 6.81 -11.32
N TRP A 95 -11.25 7.43 -11.01
CA TRP A 95 -10.61 7.36 -9.70
C TRP A 95 -11.11 8.49 -8.79
N ASP A 96 -12.42 8.70 -8.80
CA ASP A 96 -13.10 9.76 -8.07
C ASP A 96 -13.42 9.38 -6.62
N ASN A 97 -13.23 8.11 -6.26
CA ASN A 97 -13.39 7.56 -4.92
C ASN A 97 -12.15 6.74 -4.54
N LEU A 98 -11.19 7.36 -3.87
CA LEU A 98 -9.95 6.71 -3.45
C LEU A 98 -9.98 6.44 -1.95
N THR A 99 -9.49 5.26 -1.56
CA THR A 99 -9.20 4.96 -0.17
C THR A 99 -7.76 5.33 0.14
N ILE A 100 -7.52 6.09 1.19
CA ILE A 100 -6.20 6.47 1.67
C ILE A 100 -5.91 5.65 2.93
N ARG A 101 -5.01 4.69 2.79
CA ARG A 101 -4.52 3.85 3.90
C ARG A 101 -3.33 4.54 4.54
N ILE A 102 -3.42 4.85 5.81
CA ILE A 102 -2.38 5.52 6.61
C ILE A 102 -1.79 4.49 7.55
N TYR A 103 -0.49 4.27 7.46
CA TYR A 103 0.27 3.36 8.33
C TYR A 103 0.96 4.21 9.40
N PRO A 104 0.39 4.29 10.62
CA PRO A 104 0.85 5.21 11.66
C PRO A 104 2.21 4.80 12.24
N GLY A 105 2.75 5.67 13.12
CA GLY A 105 3.99 5.45 13.86
C GLY A 105 5.14 6.34 13.42
N ALA A 106 4.93 7.16 12.41
CA ALA A 106 5.76 8.31 12.03
C ALA A 106 4.96 9.23 11.12
N ASP A 107 5.42 10.47 10.95
CA ASP A 107 4.89 11.38 9.96
C ASP A 107 5.09 10.82 8.54
N ALA A 108 4.15 11.13 7.65
CA ALA A 108 4.18 10.62 6.28
C ALA A 108 3.78 11.68 5.27
N GLU A 109 4.36 11.57 4.07
CA GLU A 109 3.97 12.37 2.91
C GLU A 109 3.78 11.48 1.69
N PHE A 110 2.80 11.84 0.87
CA PHE A 110 2.55 11.24 -0.43
C PHE A 110 2.07 12.30 -1.41
N THR A 111 2.55 12.27 -2.64
CA THR A 111 2.06 13.13 -3.70
C THR A 111 1.26 12.31 -4.70
N LEU A 112 -0.04 12.54 -4.75
CA LEU A 112 -0.90 11.99 -5.80
C LEU A 112 -0.66 12.78 -7.07
N TYR A 113 -0.13 12.11 -8.09
CA TYR A 113 0.12 12.65 -9.41
C TYR A 113 -0.92 12.13 -10.40
N GLU A 114 -1.40 12.98 -11.28
CA GLU A 114 -2.37 12.63 -12.33
C GLU A 114 -2.13 13.46 -13.58
N ASP A 115 -2.29 12.84 -14.74
CA ASP A 115 -2.14 13.44 -16.06
C ASP A 115 -3.17 12.89 -17.06
N GLU A 116 -2.94 13.08 -18.34
CA GLU A 116 -3.80 12.59 -19.43
C GLU A 116 -3.56 11.13 -19.82
N PHE A 117 -2.78 10.35 -19.04
CA PHE A 117 -2.41 8.94 -19.19
C PHE A 117 -1.52 8.63 -20.41
N ASP A 118 -2.05 8.66 -21.63
CA ASP A 118 -1.42 8.06 -22.80
C ASP A 118 -0.91 9.11 -23.79
N ASN A 119 -0.09 10.05 -23.28
CA ASN A 119 0.60 11.04 -24.09
C ASN A 119 1.76 11.69 -23.33
N TYR A 120 2.49 12.59 -23.98
CA TYR A 120 3.63 13.32 -23.41
C TYR A 120 3.29 14.78 -23.03
N ASN A 121 2.01 15.14 -22.90
CA ASN A 121 1.61 16.51 -22.56
C ASN A 121 2.06 16.91 -21.13
N TYR A 122 2.29 15.93 -20.25
CA TYR A 122 2.85 16.17 -18.92
C TYR A 122 4.22 16.87 -18.97
N GLU A 123 5.05 16.65 -19.98
CA GLU A 123 6.31 17.37 -20.19
C GLU A 123 6.09 18.88 -20.45
N LYS A 124 4.89 19.25 -20.89
CA LYS A 124 4.46 20.63 -21.11
C LYS A 124 3.61 21.19 -19.97
N GLY A 125 3.58 20.48 -18.82
CA GLY A 125 2.87 20.90 -17.63
C GLY A 125 1.40 20.47 -17.56
N ALA A 126 0.91 19.59 -18.46
CA ALA A 126 -0.45 19.07 -18.43
C ALA A 126 -0.59 17.93 -17.41
N TYR A 127 -0.45 18.23 -16.13
CA TYR A 127 -0.62 17.31 -15.01
C TYR A 127 -1.13 18.05 -13.77
N SER A 128 -1.56 17.32 -12.77
CA SER A 128 -1.89 17.87 -11.47
C SER A 128 -1.30 17.03 -10.35
N THR A 129 -1.01 17.69 -9.22
CA THR A 129 -0.54 17.03 -8.00
C THR A 129 -1.38 17.44 -6.80
N ILE A 130 -1.53 16.50 -5.86
CA ILE A 130 -2.18 16.72 -4.57
C ILE A 130 -1.26 16.14 -3.50
N ALA A 131 -0.71 16.97 -2.63
CA ALA A 131 0.10 16.49 -1.52
C ALA A 131 -0.81 16.03 -0.37
N LEU A 132 -0.51 14.85 0.17
CA LEU A 132 -1.12 14.25 1.35
C LEU A 132 -0.06 14.23 2.44
N LYS A 133 -0.35 14.77 3.63
CA LYS A 133 0.59 14.86 4.76
C LYS A 133 -0.09 14.35 6.02
N TRP A 134 0.51 13.35 6.64
CA TRP A 134 0.10 12.79 7.92
C TRP A 134 0.98 13.31 9.03
N ASN A 135 0.36 13.90 10.05
CA ASN A 135 1.01 14.16 11.34
C ASN A 135 0.60 13.06 12.31
N ASP A 136 1.56 12.25 12.72
CA ASP A 136 1.27 11.07 13.55
C ASP A 136 0.92 11.43 14.98
N GLN A 137 1.55 12.48 15.54
CA GLN A 137 1.28 12.93 16.90
C GLN A 137 -0.14 13.49 17.03
N ASP A 138 -0.57 14.31 16.07
CA ASP A 138 -1.88 14.96 16.08
C ASP A 138 -2.99 14.08 15.50
N ARG A 139 -2.62 12.94 14.90
CA ARG A 139 -3.54 12.04 14.17
C ARG A 139 -4.32 12.79 13.10
N THR A 140 -3.62 13.58 12.31
CA THR A 140 -4.22 14.49 11.35
C THR A 140 -3.66 14.28 9.95
N LEU A 141 -4.56 14.06 8.97
CA LEU A 141 -4.23 14.06 7.55
C LEU A 141 -4.59 15.42 6.96
N THR A 142 -3.60 16.08 6.37
CA THR A 142 -3.78 17.26 5.52
C THR A 142 -3.73 16.83 4.05
N ILE A 143 -4.76 17.19 3.30
CA ILE A 143 -4.84 17.09 1.84
C ILE A 143 -4.68 18.52 1.33
N ASP A 144 -3.54 18.83 0.73
CA ASP A 144 -3.22 20.23 0.32
C ASP A 144 -4.02 20.67 -0.93
N ASP A 145 -3.93 21.94 -1.28
CA ASP A 145 -4.46 22.48 -2.51
C ASP A 145 -3.89 21.74 -3.72
N ARG A 146 -4.74 21.43 -4.70
CA ARG A 146 -4.31 20.87 -5.98
C ARG A 146 -3.44 21.87 -6.73
N GLN A 147 -2.32 21.39 -7.25
CA GLN A 147 -1.42 22.16 -8.11
C GLN A 147 -1.52 21.64 -9.54
N GLY A 148 -1.50 22.55 -10.52
CA GLY A 148 -1.57 22.19 -11.93
C GLY A 148 -2.96 21.82 -12.44
N SER A 149 -3.04 21.50 -13.71
CA SER A 149 -4.28 21.08 -14.37
C SER A 149 -3.99 20.39 -15.71
N TYR A 150 -4.92 19.57 -16.16
CA TYR A 150 -4.88 18.91 -17.48
C TYR A 150 -6.29 18.70 -18.00
N LYS A 151 -6.42 18.39 -19.29
CA LYS A 151 -7.72 18.15 -19.92
C LYS A 151 -8.34 16.85 -19.40
N GLY A 152 -9.59 16.90 -18.99
CA GLY A 152 -10.28 15.72 -18.44
C GLY A 152 -10.07 15.49 -16.94
N MET A 153 -9.31 16.34 -16.27
CA MET A 153 -9.03 16.24 -14.83
C MET A 153 -10.31 16.14 -13.99
N LEU A 154 -10.28 15.24 -13.01
CA LEU A 154 -11.33 15.12 -12.00
C LEU A 154 -11.35 16.36 -11.09
N LYS A 155 -12.40 17.17 -11.20
CA LYS A 155 -12.55 18.39 -10.36
C LYS A 155 -12.91 18.05 -8.92
N ASN A 156 -13.74 17.04 -8.74
CA ASN A 156 -14.25 16.60 -7.43
C ASN A 156 -13.91 15.14 -7.21
N ARG A 157 -13.54 14.78 -5.98
CA ARG A 157 -13.36 13.39 -5.56
C ARG A 157 -13.69 13.20 -4.11
N LYS A 158 -13.85 11.96 -3.71
CA LYS A 158 -14.00 11.53 -2.34
C LYS A 158 -12.73 10.78 -1.92
N PHE A 159 -12.22 11.08 -0.74
CA PHE A 159 -11.19 10.30 -0.08
C PHE A 159 -11.81 9.58 1.13
N ASN A 160 -11.72 8.27 1.16
CA ASN A 160 -12.06 7.44 2.31
C ASN A 160 -10.77 7.18 3.10
N LEU A 161 -10.71 7.62 4.33
CA LEU A 161 -9.50 7.60 5.15
C LEU A 161 -9.56 6.42 6.10
N ILE A 162 -8.47 5.65 6.16
CA ILE A 162 -8.30 4.51 7.06
C ILE A 162 -6.94 4.62 7.73
N VAL A 163 -6.92 4.60 9.05
CA VAL A 163 -5.72 4.30 9.80
C VAL A 163 -5.62 2.80 9.96
N VAL A 164 -4.54 2.23 9.43
CA VAL A 164 -4.35 0.77 9.40
C VAL A 164 -4.09 0.25 10.81
N GLU A 165 -4.81 -0.81 11.16
CA GLU A 165 -4.72 -1.55 12.41
C GLU A 165 -4.85 -3.05 12.10
N PRO A 166 -4.53 -3.95 13.05
CA PRO A 166 -4.76 -5.38 12.85
C PRO A 166 -6.21 -5.69 12.44
N GLY A 167 -6.35 -6.31 11.27
CA GLY A 167 -7.66 -6.67 10.68
C GLY A 167 -8.41 -5.51 10.02
N LYS A 168 -7.84 -4.29 9.96
CA LYS A 168 -8.49 -3.11 9.37
C LYS A 168 -7.58 -2.41 8.37
N GLY A 169 -8.07 -2.20 7.16
CA GLY A 169 -7.32 -1.52 6.08
C GLY A 169 -6.11 -2.29 5.57
N CYS A 170 -6.04 -3.60 5.81
CA CYS A 170 -4.96 -4.49 5.39
C CYS A 170 -5.42 -5.39 4.23
N GLY A 171 -4.45 -6.10 3.62
CA GLY A 171 -4.72 -6.96 2.48
C GLY A 171 -5.03 -6.22 1.18
N ASP A 172 -5.37 -6.99 0.14
CA ASP A 172 -5.64 -6.49 -1.21
C ASP A 172 -7.12 -6.21 -1.48
N GLY A 173 -7.99 -6.56 -0.54
CA GLY A 173 -9.42 -6.33 -0.64
C GLY A 173 -9.86 -4.88 -0.37
N ASP A 174 -11.06 -4.55 -0.82
CA ASP A 174 -11.71 -3.30 -0.49
C ASP A 174 -12.10 -3.27 0.99
N SER A 175 -11.83 -2.15 1.65
CA SER A 175 -12.22 -1.98 3.06
C SER A 175 -13.69 -1.65 3.17
N ALA A 176 -14.42 -2.42 4.02
CA ALA A 176 -15.85 -2.21 4.26
C ALA A 176 -16.14 -0.98 5.14
N THR A 177 -15.16 -0.55 5.94
CA THR A 177 -15.32 0.57 6.90
C THR A 177 -14.20 1.58 6.77
N PHE A 178 -14.53 2.86 6.98
CA PHE A 178 -13.59 3.97 6.92
C PHE A 178 -13.65 4.76 8.24
N ASP A 179 -12.51 5.29 8.69
CA ASP A 179 -12.49 6.19 9.86
C ASP A 179 -13.17 7.50 9.51
N LYS A 180 -12.96 7.99 8.31
CA LYS A 180 -13.59 9.22 7.82
C LYS A 180 -13.67 9.24 6.30
N SER A 181 -14.68 9.93 5.78
CA SER A 181 -14.77 10.25 4.36
C SER A 181 -14.79 11.76 4.17
N VAL A 182 -13.99 12.26 3.23
CA VAL A 182 -13.91 13.69 2.93
C VAL A 182 -14.15 13.95 1.46
N SER A 183 -14.91 14.99 1.15
CA SER A 183 -15.07 15.50 -0.22
C SER A 183 -13.97 16.51 -0.51
N TYR A 184 -13.30 16.33 -1.65
CA TYR A 184 -12.21 17.18 -2.09
C TYR A 184 -12.54 17.84 -3.44
N ARG A 185 -12.37 19.15 -3.49
CA ARG A 185 -12.68 19.99 -4.66
C ARG A 185 -11.48 20.84 -5.09
N GLY A 186 -10.28 20.34 -4.87
CA GLY A 186 -9.03 21.05 -5.20
C GLY A 186 -8.55 22.05 -4.16
N LYS A 187 -9.24 22.19 -3.03
CA LYS A 187 -8.86 23.05 -1.92
C LYS A 187 -8.49 22.24 -0.69
N LYS A 188 -7.58 22.78 0.11
CA LYS A 188 -7.06 22.15 1.31
C LYS A 188 -8.17 21.64 2.22
N VAL A 189 -8.01 20.40 2.67
CA VAL A 189 -8.86 19.76 3.67
C VAL A 189 -7.98 19.20 4.79
N VAL A 190 -8.40 19.38 6.02
CA VAL A 190 -7.73 18.82 7.20
C VAL A 190 -8.69 17.85 7.88
N ALA A 191 -8.26 16.62 8.06
CA ALA A 191 -9.06 15.55 8.67
C ALA A 191 -8.33 15.00 9.90
N LYS A 192 -8.94 15.14 11.07
CA LYS A 192 -8.50 14.48 12.30
C LYS A 192 -9.14 13.08 12.37
N LEU A 193 -8.31 12.06 12.72
CA LEU A 193 -8.66 10.63 12.79
C LEU A 193 -8.36 10.04 14.16
#